data_fcc349e0df0a50c13eb264219a55570e
#
_entry.id   fcc349e0df0a50c13eb264219a55570e
#
_cell.length_a   1.000
_cell.length_b   1.000
_cell.length_c   1.000
_cell.angle_alpha   90.00
_cell.angle_beta   90.00
_cell.angle_gamma   90.00
#
_symmetry.space_group_name_H-M   'P 1'
#
loop_
_entity.id
_entity.type
_entity.pdbx_description
1 polymer ?
#
loop_
_entity_poly.entity_id
_entity_poly.type
_entity_poly.pdbx_seq_one_letter_code
_entity_poly.pdbx_strand_id
1 'polypeptide(L)'
;MKNNLYVFFLFFITGLMSCSHHSGLYEHAEKIMSQHPDSVLTLLSTIQDVNDLSEKDRAMYYLLLTEAQNKTYVKPTSDSLITIAVEFFDKTEDWGRKAKAWYYRGRINQDLGDALHAQDYYLKALQDENQINDYILIGRIYSSIGMLYTYQNVYEKALPYQRKALDRFALMQDSVGISYVLRDIGRTFTALEKKDSAIAYYEQALLVCSSRNKPLVYGELASLYIDKGEYLKSYKYIQKVLSSPSKKVLLDPTYLTLGKLFHKTNQIDSAYFYLRLCTNSPIIKIRAG
;
A
#
# COMPACT_ATOMS: atom_id res chain seq x y z
N MET A 1 -52.10 26.19 -28.02
CA MET A 1 -50.62 26.31 -28.00
C MET A 1 -49.99 26.51 -26.60
N LYS A 2 -50.74 26.47 -25.49
CA LYS A 2 -50.19 26.65 -24.13
C LYS A 2 -49.82 25.35 -23.41
N ASN A 3 -50.32 24.19 -23.83
CA ASN A 3 -50.09 22.92 -23.11
C ASN A 3 -48.79 22.20 -23.45
N ASN A 4 -48.13 22.54 -24.56
CA ASN A 4 -46.86 21.86 -24.94
C ASN A 4 -45.63 22.46 -24.25
N LEU A 5 -45.74 23.66 -23.65
CA LEU A 5 -44.62 24.29 -22.98
C LEU A 5 -44.38 23.68 -21.57
N TYR A 6 -45.44 23.23 -20.89
CA TYR A 6 -45.35 22.60 -19.56
C TYR A 6 -44.79 21.18 -19.63
N VAL A 7 -45.04 20.45 -20.72
CA VAL A 7 -44.50 19.10 -20.89
C VAL A 7 -42.99 19.15 -21.14
N PHE A 8 -42.47 20.14 -21.87
CA PHE A 8 -41.04 20.34 -22.08
C PHE A 8 -40.29 20.77 -20.78
N PHE A 9 -40.94 21.54 -19.94
CA PHE A 9 -40.34 21.97 -18.65
C PHE A 9 -40.31 20.84 -17.62
N LEU A 10 -41.27 19.92 -17.64
CA LEU A 10 -41.29 18.75 -16.73
C LEU A 10 -40.21 17.71 -17.11
N PHE A 11 -39.92 17.53 -18.42
CA PHE A 11 -38.84 16.65 -18.87
C PHE A 11 -37.44 17.18 -18.55
N PHE A 12 -37.25 18.51 -18.43
CA PHE A 12 -35.97 19.12 -18.07
C PHE A 12 -35.66 19.03 -16.58
N ILE A 13 -36.69 18.96 -15.72
CA ILE A 13 -36.53 18.87 -14.26
C ILE A 13 -36.20 17.43 -13.81
N THR A 14 -36.70 16.41 -14.53
CA THR A 14 -36.39 15.00 -14.22
C THR A 14 -34.96 14.59 -14.59
N GLY A 15 -34.33 15.27 -15.56
CA GLY A 15 -32.94 15.04 -15.95
C GLY A 15 -31.90 15.57 -14.94
N LEU A 16 -32.26 16.54 -14.08
CA LEU A 16 -31.34 17.14 -13.11
C LEU A 16 -31.33 16.42 -11.74
N MET A 17 -32.29 15.56 -11.45
CA MET A 17 -32.33 14.80 -10.19
C MET A 17 -31.50 13.51 -10.21
N SER A 18 -31.08 13.01 -11.38
CA SER A 18 -30.29 11.77 -11.48
C SER A 18 -28.81 11.96 -11.09
N CYS A 19 -28.27 13.18 -11.11
CA CYS A 19 -26.86 13.45 -10.77
C CYS A 19 -26.53 13.48 -9.28
N SER A 20 -27.53 13.58 -8.37
CA SER A 20 -27.26 13.82 -6.93
C SER A 20 -27.15 12.56 -6.09
N HIS A 21 -27.66 11.43 -6.55
CA HIS A 21 -27.74 10.23 -5.71
C HIS A 21 -26.37 9.51 -5.54
N HIS A 22 -25.58 9.44 -6.57
CA HIS A 22 -24.27 8.78 -6.53
C HIS A 22 -23.16 9.67 -5.93
N SER A 23 -23.26 11.01 -6.09
CA SER A 23 -22.26 11.92 -5.50
C SER A 23 -22.21 11.83 -3.97
N GLY A 24 -23.33 11.81 -3.30
CA GLY A 24 -23.41 11.65 -1.83
C GLY A 24 -22.87 10.29 -1.36
N LEU A 25 -23.11 9.22 -2.14
CA LEU A 25 -22.56 7.90 -1.86
C LEU A 25 -21.02 7.90 -1.97
N TYR A 26 -20.46 8.50 -3.02
CA TYR A 26 -19.03 8.56 -3.23
C TYR A 26 -18.33 9.46 -2.19
N GLU A 27 -18.90 10.60 -1.83
CA GLU A 27 -18.39 11.45 -0.75
C GLU A 27 -18.37 10.71 0.60
N HIS A 28 -19.41 9.96 0.90
CA HIS A 28 -19.46 9.13 2.09
C HIS A 28 -18.38 8.04 2.04
N ALA A 29 -18.23 7.35 0.91
CA ALA A 29 -17.20 6.35 0.69
C ALA A 29 -15.78 6.92 0.91
N GLU A 30 -15.47 8.08 0.32
CA GLU A 30 -14.18 8.77 0.51
C GLU A 30 -13.93 9.08 1.99
N LYS A 31 -14.95 9.57 2.70
CA LYS A 31 -14.85 9.94 4.12
C LYS A 31 -14.52 8.77 5.04
N ILE A 32 -15.12 7.59 4.79
CA ILE A 32 -14.90 6.41 5.64
C ILE A 32 -13.75 5.51 5.15
N MET A 33 -13.20 5.75 3.96
CA MET A 33 -12.20 4.93 3.28
C MET A 33 -10.98 4.59 4.14
N SER A 34 -10.51 5.52 4.95
CA SER A 34 -9.31 5.31 5.75
C SER A 34 -9.52 4.39 6.95
N GLN A 35 -10.72 4.41 7.55
CA GLN A 35 -11.04 3.70 8.78
C GLN A 35 -11.83 2.41 8.54
N HIS A 36 -12.70 2.42 7.54
CA HIS A 36 -13.65 1.35 7.24
C HIS A 36 -13.67 0.96 5.76
N PRO A 37 -12.53 0.52 5.15
CA PRO A 37 -12.49 0.17 3.74
C PRO A 37 -13.40 -1.02 3.39
N ASP A 38 -13.63 -1.96 4.31
CA ASP A 38 -14.59 -3.06 4.11
C ASP A 38 -16.03 -2.54 3.95
N SER A 39 -16.40 -1.50 4.74
CA SER A 39 -17.71 -0.86 4.63
C SER A 39 -17.87 -0.13 3.28
N VAL A 40 -16.77 0.41 2.72
CA VAL A 40 -16.79 0.99 1.37
C VAL A 40 -17.09 -0.07 0.31
N LEU A 41 -16.49 -1.27 0.40
CA LEU A 41 -16.82 -2.37 -0.51
C LEU A 41 -18.31 -2.72 -0.45
N THR A 42 -18.87 -2.81 0.76
CA THR A 42 -20.30 -3.07 0.95
C THR A 42 -21.15 -1.94 0.38
N LEU A 43 -20.77 -0.68 0.61
CA LEU A 43 -21.48 0.48 0.09
C LEU A 43 -21.49 0.51 -1.44
N LEU A 44 -20.34 0.27 -2.07
CA LEU A 44 -20.24 0.22 -3.52
C LEU A 44 -21.03 -0.94 -4.14
N SER A 45 -21.18 -2.07 -3.43
CA SER A 45 -21.97 -3.21 -3.92
C SER A 45 -23.48 -2.94 -3.99
N THR A 46 -23.97 -1.83 -3.44
CA THR A 46 -25.38 -1.41 -3.57
C THR A 46 -25.70 -0.87 -4.98
N ILE A 47 -24.70 -0.52 -5.78
CA ILE A 47 -24.87 -0.08 -7.18
C ILE A 47 -25.08 -1.34 -8.04
N GLN A 48 -26.29 -1.50 -8.56
CA GLN A 48 -26.71 -2.73 -9.25
C GLN A 48 -26.09 -2.87 -10.65
N ASP A 49 -26.11 -1.80 -11.47
CA ASP A 49 -25.53 -1.82 -12.81
C ASP A 49 -24.54 -0.69 -13.01
N VAL A 50 -23.26 -1.04 -12.94
CA VAL A 50 -22.15 -0.11 -13.11
C VAL A 50 -22.05 0.38 -14.58
N ASN A 51 -22.59 -0.38 -15.54
CA ASN A 51 -22.54 0.01 -16.96
C ASN A 51 -23.50 1.15 -17.26
N ASP A 52 -24.57 1.29 -16.50
CA ASP A 52 -25.56 2.37 -16.65
C ASP A 52 -25.09 3.70 -16.04
N LEU A 53 -23.97 3.69 -15.32
CA LEU A 53 -23.39 4.89 -14.74
C LEU A 53 -22.84 5.84 -15.81
N SER A 54 -22.91 7.15 -15.53
CA SER A 54 -22.16 8.13 -16.31
C SER A 54 -20.65 7.80 -16.33
N GLU A 55 -19.91 8.27 -17.33
CA GLU A 55 -18.46 8.06 -17.40
C GLU A 55 -17.75 8.53 -16.12
N LYS A 56 -18.17 9.68 -15.58
CA LYS A 56 -17.65 10.21 -14.31
C LYS A 56 -17.95 9.31 -13.13
N ASP A 57 -19.19 8.87 -12.97
CA ASP A 57 -19.60 8.01 -11.86
C ASP A 57 -18.93 6.64 -11.94
N ARG A 58 -18.79 6.09 -13.14
CA ARG A 58 -18.08 4.84 -13.36
C ARG A 58 -16.59 4.95 -13.04
N ALA A 59 -15.95 6.06 -13.40
CA ALA A 59 -14.56 6.34 -13.03
C ALA A 59 -14.40 6.47 -11.51
N MET A 60 -15.31 7.19 -10.83
CA MET A 60 -15.33 7.28 -9.37
C MET A 60 -15.54 5.92 -8.71
N TYR A 61 -16.50 5.15 -9.20
CA TYR A 61 -16.75 3.79 -8.70
C TYR A 61 -15.51 2.92 -8.73
N TYR A 62 -14.83 2.83 -9.88
CA TYR A 62 -13.63 1.98 -9.99
C TYR A 62 -12.43 2.51 -9.23
N LEU A 63 -12.29 3.83 -9.09
CA LEU A 63 -11.25 4.42 -8.25
C LEU A 63 -11.45 4.03 -6.78
N LEU A 64 -12.65 4.20 -6.24
CA LEU A 64 -12.98 3.88 -4.86
C LEU A 64 -12.95 2.37 -4.60
N LEU A 65 -13.45 1.58 -5.52
CA LEU A 65 -13.39 0.11 -5.45
C LEU A 65 -11.93 -0.36 -5.36
N THR A 66 -11.08 0.15 -6.24
CA THR A 66 -9.66 -0.21 -6.25
C THR A 66 -8.94 0.22 -4.97
N GLU A 67 -9.24 1.44 -4.49
CA GLU A 67 -8.68 1.91 -3.21
C GLU A 67 -9.11 1.00 -2.05
N ALA A 68 -10.39 0.67 -1.95
CA ALA A 68 -10.92 -0.19 -0.89
C ALA A 68 -10.34 -1.61 -0.97
N GLN A 69 -10.26 -2.20 -2.17
CA GLN A 69 -9.65 -3.52 -2.39
C GLN A 69 -8.17 -3.53 -1.97
N ASN A 70 -7.40 -2.49 -2.33
CA ASN A 70 -6.00 -2.39 -1.93
C ASN A 70 -5.84 -2.31 -0.41
N LYS A 71 -6.69 -1.53 0.27
CA LYS A 71 -6.66 -1.39 1.74
C LYS A 71 -7.14 -2.65 2.49
N THR A 72 -7.95 -3.48 1.86
CA THR A 72 -8.44 -4.77 2.42
C THR A 72 -7.59 -5.97 1.96
N TYR A 73 -6.46 -5.70 1.28
CA TYR A 73 -5.52 -6.72 0.80
C TYR A 73 -6.13 -7.73 -0.19
N VAL A 74 -7.14 -7.33 -0.95
CA VAL A 74 -7.66 -8.12 -2.08
C VAL A 74 -6.61 -8.11 -3.18
N LYS A 75 -6.17 -9.31 -3.61
CA LYS A 75 -5.16 -9.43 -4.65
C LYS A 75 -5.75 -9.06 -6.02
N PRO A 76 -5.14 -8.12 -6.75
CA PRO A 76 -5.59 -7.80 -8.10
C PRO A 76 -5.26 -8.94 -9.07
N THR A 77 -6.10 -9.12 -10.09
CA THR A 77 -5.86 -10.03 -11.22
C THR A 77 -5.53 -9.30 -12.52
N SER A 78 -5.88 -8.02 -12.61
CA SER A 78 -5.57 -7.11 -13.72
C SER A 78 -5.72 -5.66 -13.29
N ASP A 79 -5.23 -4.72 -14.12
CA ASP A 79 -5.40 -3.27 -13.92
C ASP A 79 -6.55 -2.68 -14.76
N SER A 80 -7.39 -3.52 -15.41
CA SER A 80 -8.43 -3.09 -16.34
C SER A 80 -9.45 -2.14 -15.71
N LEU A 81 -9.88 -2.40 -14.46
CA LEU A 81 -10.88 -1.57 -13.78
C LEU A 81 -10.35 -0.18 -13.45
N ILE A 82 -9.15 -0.09 -12.91
CA ILE A 82 -8.54 1.21 -12.57
C ILE A 82 -8.17 2.00 -13.83
N THR A 83 -7.92 1.33 -14.95
CA THR A 83 -7.66 1.98 -16.24
C THR A 83 -8.82 2.88 -16.66
N ILE A 84 -10.08 2.50 -16.42
CA ILE A 84 -11.26 3.33 -16.66
C ILE A 84 -11.22 4.64 -15.89
N ALA A 85 -10.81 4.57 -14.61
CA ALA A 85 -10.63 5.77 -13.79
C ALA A 85 -9.48 6.65 -14.30
N VAL A 86 -8.35 6.03 -14.66
CA VAL A 86 -7.21 6.75 -15.24
C VAL A 86 -7.60 7.48 -16.51
N GLU A 87 -8.25 6.82 -17.47
CA GLU A 87 -8.65 7.41 -18.76
C GLU A 87 -9.62 8.58 -18.63
N PHE A 88 -10.45 8.56 -17.59
CA PHE A 88 -11.35 9.65 -17.28
C PHE A 88 -10.62 10.81 -16.61
N PHE A 89 -9.95 10.56 -15.47
CA PHE A 89 -9.33 11.62 -14.67
C PHE A 89 -8.13 12.26 -15.37
N ASP A 90 -7.45 11.54 -16.26
CA ASP A 90 -6.31 12.08 -17.00
C ASP A 90 -6.70 13.26 -17.93
N LYS A 91 -7.98 13.34 -18.34
CA LYS A 91 -8.56 14.41 -19.15
C LYS A 91 -9.16 15.55 -18.33
N THR A 92 -9.02 15.53 -16.99
CA THR A 92 -9.63 16.51 -16.09
C THR A 92 -8.56 17.28 -15.32
N GLU A 93 -8.96 18.39 -14.72
CA GLU A 93 -8.16 19.16 -13.76
C GLU A 93 -8.36 18.68 -12.31
N ASP A 94 -8.95 17.52 -12.09
CA ASP A 94 -9.03 16.90 -10.77
C ASP A 94 -7.71 16.20 -10.45
N TRP A 95 -6.70 17.02 -10.16
CA TRP A 95 -5.32 16.57 -9.95
C TRP A 95 -5.19 15.53 -8.83
N GLY A 96 -6.01 15.65 -7.79
CA GLY A 96 -6.03 14.71 -6.67
C GLY A 96 -6.49 13.31 -7.08
N ARG A 97 -7.63 13.21 -7.80
CA ARG A 97 -8.15 11.93 -8.28
C ARG A 97 -7.35 11.37 -9.45
N LYS A 98 -6.82 12.23 -10.32
CA LYS A 98 -5.86 11.84 -11.37
C LYS A 98 -4.63 11.15 -10.76
N ALA A 99 -3.97 11.80 -9.81
CA ALA A 99 -2.81 11.23 -9.12
C ALA A 99 -3.15 9.93 -8.39
N LYS A 100 -4.30 9.87 -7.73
CA LYS A 100 -4.78 8.69 -7.01
C LYS A 100 -5.03 7.52 -7.98
N ALA A 101 -5.63 7.77 -9.15
CA ALA A 101 -5.89 6.74 -10.17
C ALA A 101 -4.57 6.16 -10.71
N TRP A 102 -3.61 7.00 -11.09
CA TRP A 102 -2.29 6.57 -11.52
C TRP A 102 -1.53 5.83 -10.41
N TYR A 103 -1.60 6.30 -9.16
CA TYR A 103 -0.99 5.62 -8.00
C TYR A 103 -1.53 4.20 -7.83
N TYR A 104 -2.87 4.02 -7.85
CA TYR A 104 -3.44 2.68 -7.69
C TYR A 104 -3.20 1.77 -8.89
N ARG A 105 -3.11 2.32 -10.10
CA ARG A 105 -2.67 1.56 -11.26
C ARG A 105 -1.22 1.07 -11.07
N GLY A 106 -0.34 1.92 -10.57
CA GLY A 106 1.02 1.55 -10.17
C GLY A 106 1.05 0.45 -9.10
N ARG A 107 0.21 0.58 -8.06
CA ARG A 107 0.08 -0.43 -6.99
C ARG A 107 -0.33 -1.79 -7.52
N ILE A 108 -1.34 -1.83 -8.39
CA ILE A 108 -1.80 -3.08 -9.01
C ILE A 108 -0.67 -3.73 -9.82
N ASN A 109 0.01 -2.97 -10.68
CA ASN A 109 1.10 -3.51 -11.49
C ASN A 109 2.27 -3.99 -10.65
N GLN A 110 2.58 -3.30 -9.54
CA GLN A 110 3.57 -3.78 -8.57
C GLN A 110 3.15 -5.12 -7.94
N ASP A 111 1.88 -5.28 -7.57
CA ASP A 111 1.35 -6.51 -6.96
C ASP A 111 1.27 -7.67 -7.99
N LEU A 112 1.14 -7.36 -9.28
CA LEU A 112 1.22 -8.29 -10.41
C LEU A 112 2.67 -8.64 -10.80
N GLY A 113 3.68 -7.99 -10.20
CA GLY A 113 5.09 -8.21 -10.47
C GLY A 113 5.66 -7.39 -11.64
N ASP A 114 4.88 -6.49 -12.24
CA ASP A 114 5.32 -5.62 -13.32
C ASP A 114 5.91 -4.32 -12.76
N ALA A 115 7.16 -4.41 -12.33
CA ALA A 115 7.85 -3.30 -11.70
C ALA A 115 8.12 -2.12 -12.65
N LEU A 116 8.26 -2.36 -13.96
CA LEU A 116 8.52 -1.32 -14.95
C LEU A 116 7.30 -0.43 -15.15
N HIS A 117 6.14 -1.03 -15.43
CA HIS A 117 4.90 -0.27 -15.55
C HIS A 117 4.48 0.36 -14.22
N ALA A 118 4.70 -0.33 -13.09
CA ALA A 118 4.43 0.26 -11.78
C ALA A 118 5.21 1.56 -11.57
N GLN A 119 6.51 1.57 -11.91
CA GLN A 119 7.35 2.76 -11.78
C GLN A 119 6.88 3.90 -12.71
N ASP A 120 6.55 3.60 -13.97
CA ASP A 120 6.03 4.60 -14.92
C ASP A 120 4.74 5.22 -14.39
N TYR A 121 3.81 4.43 -13.90
CA TYR A 121 2.53 4.93 -13.37
C TYR A 121 2.70 5.75 -12.09
N TYR A 122 3.63 5.41 -11.21
CA TYR A 122 3.95 6.27 -10.06
C TYR A 122 4.57 7.61 -10.48
N LEU A 123 5.41 7.63 -11.52
CA LEU A 123 5.95 8.88 -12.05
C LEU A 123 4.86 9.74 -12.71
N LYS A 124 3.91 9.13 -13.44
CA LYS A 124 2.72 9.83 -13.96
C LYS A 124 1.86 10.40 -12.83
N ALA A 125 1.70 9.69 -11.71
CA ALA A 125 0.98 10.20 -10.55
C ALA A 125 1.61 11.46 -9.93
N LEU A 126 2.91 11.71 -10.15
CA LEU A 126 3.63 12.91 -9.67
C LEU A 126 3.77 14.01 -10.73
N GLN A 127 3.30 13.81 -11.96
CA GLN A 127 3.53 14.74 -13.07
C GLN A 127 3.08 16.17 -12.73
N ASP A 128 1.97 16.30 -12.03
CA ASP A 128 1.38 17.56 -11.62
C ASP A 128 1.44 17.74 -10.08
N GLU A 129 2.54 17.31 -9.43
CA GLU A 129 2.68 17.28 -7.96
C GLU A 129 2.30 18.59 -7.29
N ASN A 130 2.64 19.73 -7.89
CA ASN A 130 2.37 21.06 -7.32
C ASN A 130 0.87 21.42 -7.28
N GLN A 131 0.03 20.70 -8.01
CA GLN A 131 -1.42 20.86 -8.03
C GLN A 131 -2.13 19.90 -7.06
N ILE A 132 -1.38 18.96 -6.46
CA ILE A 132 -1.94 17.93 -5.59
C ILE A 132 -1.89 18.44 -4.13
N ASN A 133 -3.06 18.59 -3.51
CA ASN A 133 -3.15 19.00 -2.10
C ASN A 133 -3.05 17.82 -1.11
N ASP A 134 -3.08 16.56 -1.59
CA ASP A 134 -2.94 15.36 -0.75
C ASP A 134 -1.46 14.99 -0.57
N TYR A 135 -0.81 15.63 0.39
CA TYR A 135 0.60 15.36 0.73
C TYR A 135 0.85 13.95 1.23
N ILE A 136 -0.17 13.30 1.82
CA ILE A 136 -0.06 11.89 2.25
C ILE A 136 0.01 10.99 1.01
N LEU A 137 -0.81 11.25 -0.02
CA LEU A 137 -0.75 10.52 -1.29
C LEU A 137 0.62 10.71 -1.95
N ILE A 138 1.12 11.94 -2.02
CA ILE A 138 2.46 12.25 -2.56
C ILE A 138 3.54 11.46 -1.80
N GLY A 139 3.47 11.45 -0.47
CA GLY A 139 4.37 10.67 0.37
C GLY A 139 4.34 9.17 0.06
N ARG A 140 3.14 8.61 -0.14
CA ARG A 140 2.97 7.19 -0.53
C ARG A 140 3.55 6.89 -1.90
N ILE A 141 3.37 7.79 -2.87
CA ILE A 141 3.93 7.63 -4.22
C ILE A 141 5.45 7.62 -4.15
N TYR A 142 6.07 8.59 -3.46
CA TYR A 142 7.51 8.64 -3.28
C TYR A 142 8.06 7.40 -2.56
N SER A 143 7.38 6.92 -1.51
CA SER A 143 7.74 5.68 -0.80
C SER A 143 7.71 4.48 -1.74
N SER A 144 6.67 4.36 -2.58
CA SER A 144 6.54 3.25 -3.54
C SER A 144 7.66 3.27 -4.58
N ILE A 145 8.00 4.43 -5.15
CA ILE A 145 9.13 4.58 -6.09
C ILE A 145 10.45 4.20 -5.39
N GLY A 146 10.67 4.71 -4.17
CA GLY A 146 11.87 4.39 -3.39
C GLY A 146 12.03 2.90 -3.14
N MET A 147 10.94 2.21 -2.81
CA MET A 147 10.95 0.75 -2.62
C MET A 147 11.21 -0.01 -3.92
N LEU A 148 10.64 0.39 -5.05
CA LEU A 148 10.95 -0.23 -6.33
C LEU A 148 12.43 -0.12 -6.67
N TYR A 149 13.05 1.06 -6.48
CA TYR A 149 14.49 1.21 -6.68
C TYR A 149 15.31 0.35 -5.71
N THR A 150 14.87 0.19 -4.46
CA THR A 150 15.53 -0.71 -3.51
C THR A 150 15.53 -2.16 -4.02
N TYR A 151 14.38 -2.66 -4.51
CA TYR A 151 14.27 -4.00 -5.08
C TYR A 151 15.06 -4.20 -6.38
N GLN A 152 15.25 -3.12 -7.13
CA GLN A 152 16.10 -3.10 -8.34
C GLN A 152 17.59 -2.94 -8.02
N ASN A 153 17.98 -2.83 -6.74
CA ASN A 153 19.34 -2.57 -6.26
C ASN A 153 19.92 -1.22 -6.72
N VAL A 154 19.07 -0.22 -7.01
CA VAL A 154 19.45 1.15 -7.42
C VAL A 154 19.33 2.09 -6.22
N TYR A 155 20.17 1.87 -5.21
CA TYR A 155 20.05 2.51 -3.90
C TYR A 155 20.28 4.02 -3.91
N GLU A 156 21.14 4.50 -4.83
CA GLU A 156 21.39 5.93 -5.03
C GLU A 156 20.15 6.70 -5.49
N LYS A 157 19.21 6.03 -6.17
CA LYS A 157 17.89 6.59 -6.50
C LYS A 157 16.85 6.31 -5.40
N ALA A 158 16.95 5.18 -4.71
CA ALA A 158 15.99 4.80 -3.66
C ALA A 158 15.97 5.81 -2.50
N LEU A 159 17.13 6.12 -1.93
CA LEU A 159 17.25 6.98 -0.75
C LEU A 159 16.69 8.40 -0.95
N PRO A 160 16.94 9.11 -2.07
CA PRO A 160 16.33 10.42 -2.31
C PRO A 160 14.79 10.37 -2.33
N TYR A 161 14.19 9.38 -2.97
CA TYR A 161 12.72 9.22 -2.98
C TYR A 161 12.17 8.90 -1.59
N GLN A 162 12.83 8.01 -0.86
CA GLN A 162 12.44 7.68 0.52
C GLN A 162 12.53 8.90 1.45
N ARG A 163 13.54 9.77 1.29
CA ARG A 163 13.64 11.03 2.04
C ARG A 163 12.50 11.98 1.70
N LYS A 164 12.19 12.17 0.41
CA LYS A 164 11.02 12.97 0.00
C LYS A 164 9.72 12.44 0.62
N ALA A 165 9.54 11.12 0.67
CA ALA A 165 8.38 10.52 1.33
C ALA A 165 8.34 10.85 2.83
N LEU A 166 9.49 10.74 3.50
CA LEU A 166 9.61 11.07 4.93
C LEU A 166 9.24 12.53 5.20
N ASP A 167 9.72 13.46 4.37
CA ASP A 167 9.41 14.90 4.48
C ASP A 167 7.91 15.16 4.32
N ARG A 168 7.24 14.51 3.35
CA ARG A 168 5.78 14.66 3.16
C ARG A 168 4.98 14.12 4.34
N PHE A 169 5.33 12.95 4.85
CA PHE A 169 4.65 12.38 6.02
C PHE A 169 4.94 13.17 7.31
N ALA A 170 6.17 13.70 7.47
CA ALA A 170 6.52 14.54 8.61
C ALA A 170 5.72 15.86 8.60
N LEU A 171 5.58 16.50 7.43
CA LEU A 171 4.75 17.70 7.26
C LEU A 171 3.30 17.47 7.70
N MET A 172 2.76 16.29 7.42
CA MET A 172 1.38 15.91 7.77
C MET A 172 1.26 15.25 9.14
N GLN A 173 2.36 15.10 9.90
CA GLN A 173 2.41 14.39 11.18
C GLN A 173 1.86 12.95 11.08
N ASP A 174 1.96 12.33 9.90
CA ASP A 174 1.53 10.95 9.68
C ASP A 174 2.56 9.96 10.26
N SER A 175 2.41 9.65 11.55
CA SER A 175 3.29 8.70 12.25
C SER A 175 3.31 7.30 11.61
N VAL A 176 2.22 6.89 10.98
CA VAL A 176 2.13 5.61 10.26
C VAL A 176 3.02 5.64 9.03
N GLY A 177 2.86 6.65 8.17
CA GLY A 177 3.70 6.86 6.99
C GLY A 177 5.17 7.00 7.35
N ILE A 178 5.49 7.82 8.39
CA ILE A 178 6.85 7.97 8.90
C ILE A 178 7.45 6.60 9.29
N SER A 179 6.72 5.79 10.05
CA SER A 179 7.22 4.49 10.51
C SER A 179 7.51 3.52 9.36
N TYR A 180 6.66 3.50 8.32
CA TYR A 180 6.88 2.68 7.14
C TYR A 180 8.11 3.13 6.35
N VAL A 181 8.26 4.43 6.11
CA VAL A 181 9.41 4.95 5.35
C VAL A 181 10.71 4.77 6.10
N LEU A 182 10.75 4.99 7.42
CA LEU A 182 11.96 4.72 8.21
C LEU A 182 12.36 3.24 8.15
N ARG A 183 11.39 2.32 8.19
CA ARG A 183 11.66 0.89 7.98
C ARG A 183 12.20 0.62 6.57
N ASP A 184 11.64 1.25 5.56
CA ASP A 184 12.05 1.06 4.16
C ASP A 184 13.46 1.62 3.90
N ILE A 185 13.81 2.76 4.52
CA ILE A 185 15.19 3.27 4.54
C ILE A 185 16.12 2.26 5.24
N GLY A 186 15.70 1.70 6.38
CA GLY A 186 16.43 0.65 7.08
C GLY A 186 16.72 -0.56 6.17
N ARG A 187 15.73 -1.01 5.38
CA ARG A 187 15.90 -2.07 4.38
C ARG A 187 16.91 -1.71 3.29
N THR A 188 16.87 -0.47 2.80
CA THR A 188 17.82 0.03 1.81
C THR A 188 19.24 0.01 2.39
N PHE A 189 19.43 0.42 3.66
CA PHE A 189 20.74 0.33 4.32
C PHE A 189 21.16 -1.13 4.63
N THR A 190 20.20 -2.02 4.89
CA THR A 190 20.49 -3.46 5.02
C THR A 190 21.03 -4.02 3.71
N ALA A 191 20.39 -3.66 2.59
CA ALA A 191 20.82 -4.09 1.25
C ALA A 191 22.18 -3.48 0.84
N LEU A 192 22.51 -2.29 1.35
CA LEU A 192 23.83 -1.66 1.23
C LEU A 192 24.87 -2.23 2.21
N GLU A 193 24.53 -3.26 2.99
CA GLU A 193 25.37 -3.87 4.05
C GLU A 193 25.79 -2.89 5.16
N LYS A 194 25.19 -1.71 5.24
CA LYS A 194 25.41 -0.69 6.27
C LYS A 194 24.57 -0.98 7.53
N LYS A 195 24.95 -2.08 8.21
CA LYS A 195 24.14 -2.67 9.29
C LYS A 195 23.82 -1.71 10.43
N ASP A 196 24.77 -0.86 10.86
CA ASP A 196 24.55 0.08 11.97
C ASP A 196 23.57 1.20 11.58
N SER A 197 23.66 1.70 10.33
CA SER A 197 22.69 2.65 9.81
C SER A 197 21.31 2.02 9.72
N ALA A 198 21.20 0.78 9.24
CA ALA A 198 19.94 0.04 9.19
C ALA A 198 19.29 -0.08 10.57
N ILE A 199 20.07 -0.48 11.61
CA ILE A 199 19.59 -0.56 12.99
C ILE A 199 19.07 0.78 13.46
N ALA A 200 19.82 1.88 13.25
CA ALA A 200 19.40 3.21 13.67
C ALA A 200 18.05 3.63 13.05
N TYR A 201 17.82 3.35 11.77
CA TYR A 201 16.52 3.64 11.12
C TYR A 201 15.40 2.73 11.63
N TYR A 202 15.65 1.45 11.88
CA TYR A 202 14.65 0.55 12.47
C TYR A 202 14.29 0.96 13.89
N GLU A 203 15.26 1.41 14.70
CA GLU A 203 15.01 1.92 16.05
C GLU A 203 14.18 3.21 16.01
N GLN A 204 14.48 4.15 15.10
CA GLN A 204 13.63 5.32 14.88
C GLN A 204 12.20 4.93 14.47
N ALA A 205 12.05 3.94 13.59
CA ALA A 205 10.72 3.44 13.23
C ALA A 205 9.96 2.90 14.46
N LEU A 206 10.62 2.21 15.39
CA LEU A 206 10.00 1.70 16.61
C LEU A 206 9.50 2.80 17.56
N LEU A 207 10.10 3.99 17.54
CA LEU A 207 9.66 5.11 18.37
C LEU A 207 8.31 5.67 17.95
N VAL A 208 8.02 5.62 16.64
CA VAL A 208 6.82 6.26 16.07
C VAL A 208 5.75 5.25 15.62
N CYS A 209 6.10 3.98 15.42
CA CYS A 209 5.13 2.99 14.93
C CYS A 209 4.12 2.57 16.00
N SER A 210 2.88 2.29 15.56
CA SER A 210 1.85 1.72 16.41
C SER A 210 2.23 0.32 16.92
N SER A 211 1.65 -0.08 18.05
CA SER A 211 1.86 -1.42 18.62
C SER A 211 1.57 -2.55 17.63
N ARG A 212 0.61 -2.34 16.71
CA ARG A 212 0.26 -3.29 15.64
C ARG A 212 1.39 -3.50 14.64
N ASN A 213 2.19 -2.45 14.36
CA ASN A 213 3.24 -2.47 13.34
C ASN A 213 4.63 -2.80 13.89
N LYS A 214 4.84 -2.69 15.22
CA LYS A 214 6.13 -3.04 15.85
C LYS A 214 6.67 -4.42 15.47
N PRO A 215 5.85 -5.48 15.37
CA PRO A 215 6.36 -6.81 15.02
C PRO A 215 7.04 -6.88 13.66
N LEU A 216 6.63 -6.04 12.69
CA LEU A 216 7.29 -5.95 11.38
C LEU A 216 8.74 -5.47 11.52
N VAL A 217 8.95 -4.43 12.33
CA VAL A 217 10.29 -3.87 12.58
C VAL A 217 11.13 -4.83 13.45
N TYR A 218 10.52 -5.51 14.41
CA TYR A 218 11.22 -6.54 15.20
C TYR A 218 11.74 -7.68 14.30
N GLY A 219 11.00 -8.10 13.28
CA GLY A 219 11.45 -9.11 12.33
C GLY A 219 12.68 -8.66 11.53
N GLU A 220 12.71 -7.41 11.07
CA GLU A 220 13.86 -6.83 10.37
C GLU A 220 15.09 -6.78 11.28
N LEU A 221 14.94 -6.28 12.51
CA LEU A 221 16.03 -6.24 13.50
C LEU A 221 16.52 -7.63 13.85
N ALA A 222 15.63 -8.61 14.01
CA ALA A 222 16.00 -9.99 14.31
C ALA A 222 16.90 -10.57 13.20
N SER A 223 16.51 -10.40 11.94
CA SER A 223 17.31 -10.84 10.79
C SER A 223 18.67 -10.16 10.76
N LEU A 224 18.70 -8.85 10.94
CA LEU A 224 19.92 -8.05 10.88
C LEU A 224 20.91 -8.40 12.01
N TYR A 225 20.42 -8.72 13.21
CA TYR A 225 21.27 -9.16 14.31
C TYR A 225 21.83 -10.57 14.10
N ILE A 226 21.17 -11.45 13.34
CA ILE A 226 21.79 -12.72 12.87
C ILE A 226 23.00 -12.41 11.98
N ASP A 227 22.83 -11.49 11.01
CA ASP A 227 23.90 -11.11 10.08
C ASP A 227 25.08 -10.37 10.77
N LYS A 228 24.83 -9.81 11.96
CA LYS A 228 25.89 -9.26 12.84
C LYS A 228 26.52 -10.29 13.76
N GLY A 229 26.01 -11.53 13.84
CA GLY A 229 26.46 -12.54 14.80
C GLY A 229 25.95 -12.32 16.23
N GLU A 230 25.04 -11.34 16.45
CA GLU A 230 24.47 -11.00 17.77
C GLU A 230 23.23 -11.85 18.06
N TYR A 231 23.39 -13.16 18.13
CA TYR A 231 22.31 -14.15 18.17
C TYR A 231 21.35 -14.00 19.34
N LEU A 232 21.84 -13.59 20.52
CA LEU A 232 20.99 -13.35 21.68
C LEU A 232 20.04 -12.15 21.47
N LYS A 233 20.50 -11.09 20.81
CA LYS A 233 19.64 -9.95 20.47
C LYS A 233 18.60 -10.36 19.43
N SER A 234 19.03 -11.10 18.41
CA SER A 234 18.12 -11.64 17.41
C SER A 234 16.99 -12.44 18.07
N TYR A 235 17.33 -13.38 18.94
CA TYR A 235 16.36 -14.21 19.64
C TYR A 235 15.37 -13.37 20.47
N LYS A 236 15.84 -12.34 21.18
CA LYS A 236 14.96 -11.43 21.93
C LYS A 236 13.95 -10.71 21.02
N TYR A 237 14.35 -10.28 19.83
CA TYR A 237 13.44 -9.65 18.86
C TYR A 237 12.45 -10.67 18.28
N ILE A 238 12.88 -11.90 17.99
CA ILE A 238 11.98 -12.98 17.57
C ILE A 238 10.90 -13.23 18.62
N GLN A 239 11.26 -13.30 19.90
CA GLN A 239 10.29 -13.48 20.98
C GLN A 239 9.26 -12.33 21.03
N LYS A 240 9.68 -11.08 20.76
CA LYS A 240 8.75 -9.94 20.65
C LYS A 240 7.77 -10.09 19.48
N VAL A 241 8.19 -10.67 18.35
CA VAL A 241 7.28 -10.98 17.23
C VAL A 241 6.28 -12.05 17.65
N LEU A 242 6.75 -13.15 18.24
CA LEU A 242 5.92 -14.30 18.64
C LEU A 242 4.91 -13.98 19.74
N SER A 243 5.22 -13.02 20.63
CA SER A 243 4.32 -12.54 21.69
C SER A 243 3.29 -11.52 21.21
N SER A 244 3.38 -11.06 19.96
CA SER A 244 2.50 -10.05 19.39
C SER A 244 1.11 -10.62 19.05
N PRO A 245 0.02 -9.85 19.22
CA PRO A 245 -1.31 -10.21 18.72
C PRO A 245 -1.36 -10.44 17.20
N SER A 246 -0.50 -9.76 16.44
CA SER A 246 -0.41 -9.85 14.97
C SER A 246 0.47 -11.01 14.48
N LYS A 247 0.93 -11.89 15.37
CA LYS A 247 1.88 -12.98 15.06
C LYS A 247 1.45 -13.88 13.90
N LYS A 248 0.14 -14.15 13.76
CA LYS A 248 -0.36 -15.10 12.75
C LYS A 248 0.09 -14.80 11.33
N VAL A 249 0.13 -13.51 10.94
CA VAL A 249 0.56 -13.04 9.61
C VAL A 249 2.07 -13.13 9.43
N LEU A 250 2.83 -13.10 10.54
CA LEU A 250 4.28 -13.05 10.55
C LEU A 250 4.94 -14.40 10.89
N LEU A 251 4.16 -15.48 11.03
CA LEU A 251 4.72 -16.77 11.43
C LEU A 251 5.76 -17.29 10.43
N ASP A 252 5.45 -17.30 9.13
CA ASP A 252 6.36 -17.84 8.13
C ASP A 252 7.70 -17.08 8.05
N PRO A 253 7.72 -15.73 7.95
CA PRO A 253 8.96 -14.98 8.02
C PRO A 253 9.72 -15.21 9.33
N THR A 254 8.99 -15.36 10.45
CA THR A 254 9.59 -15.60 11.76
C THR A 254 10.21 -16.98 11.87
N TYR A 255 9.55 -18.03 11.34
CA TYR A 255 10.11 -19.38 11.29
C TYR A 255 11.34 -19.43 10.39
N LEU A 256 11.34 -18.72 9.26
CA LEU A 256 12.53 -18.61 8.41
C LEU A 256 13.70 -17.97 9.19
N THR A 257 13.42 -16.91 9.95
CA THR A 257 14.41 -16.23 10.78
C THR A 257 14.92 -17.13 11.90
N LEU A 258 14.05 -17.92 12.55
CA LEU A 258 14.44 -18.93 13.55
C LEU A 258 15.30 -20.03 12.92
N GLY A 259 14.92 -20.52 11.73
CA GLY A 259 15.70 -21.52 11.02
C GLY A 259 17.12 -21.04 10.71
N LYS A 260 17.25 -19.78 10.25
CA LYS A 260 18.56 -19.13 10.04
C LYS A 260 19.35 -19.00 11.33
N LEU A 261 18.72 -18.56 12.41
CA LEU A 261 19.35 -18.39 13.72
C LEU A 261 19.90 -19.72 14.23
N PHE A 262 19.08 -20.77 14.25
CA PHE A 262 19.51 -22.09 14.73
C PHE A 262 20.58 -22.73 13.85
N HIS A 263 20.51 -22.50 12.54
CA HIS A 263 21.59 -22.92 11.63
C HIS A 263 22.92 -22.22 11.97
N LYS A 264 22.90 -20.90 12.17
CA LYS A 264 24.10 -20.11 12.52
C LYS A 264 24.66 -20.47 13.91
N THR A 265 23.83 -21.00 14.81
CA THR A 265 24.24 -21.46 16.15
C THR A 265 24.50 -22.96 16.22
N ASN A 266 24.60 -23.64 15.06
CA ASN A 266 24.88 -25.09 14.90
C ASN A 266 23.84 -26.01 15.57
N GLN A 267 22.60 -25.56 15.71
CA GLN A 267 21.47 -26.35 16.22
C GLN A 267 20.65 -26.90 15.05
N ILE A 268 21.22 -27.89 14.33
CA ILE A 268 20.74 -28.34 13.03
C ILE A 268 19.29 -28.89 13.09
N ASP A 269 18.93 -29.67 14.10
CA ASP A 269 17.59 -30.24 14.25
C ASP A 269 16.53 -29.15 14.41
N SER A 270 16.82 -28.15 15.24
CA SER A 270 15.94 -26.98 15.42
C SER A 270 15.83 -26.15 14.14
N ALA A 271 16.94 -25.96 13.43
CA ALA A 271 16.94 -25.25 12.16
C ALA A 271 16.03 -25.96 11.14
N TYR A 272 16.22 -27.29 10.99
CA TYR A 272 15.39 -28.10 10.09
C TYR A 272 13.91 -28.06 10.46
N PHE A 273 13.57 -28.17 11.76
CA PHE A 273 12.20 -28.08 12.24
C PHE A 273 11.51 -26.76 11.81
N TYR A 274 12.14 -25.61 12.06
CA TYR A 274 11.55 -24.31 11.72
C TYR A 274 11.49 -24.06 10.22
N LEU A 275 12.50 -24.47 9.45
CA LEU A 275 12.49 -24.34 7.98
C LEU A 275 11.40 -25.20 7.34
N ARG A 276 11.14 -26.38 7.89
CA ARG A 276 10.05 -27.27 7.44
C ARG A 276 8.68 -26.65 7.69
N LEU A 277 8.49 -25.91 8.80
CA LEU A 277 7.25 -25.20 9.06
C LEU A 277 6.96 -24.15 7.97
N CYS A 278 7.97 -23.46 7.47
CA CYS A 278 7.81 -22.52 6.36
C CYS A 278 7.36 -23.20 5.07
N THR A 279 7.95 -24.37 4.71
CA THR A 279 7.66 -25.08 3.44
C THR A 279 6.25 -25.67 3.39
N ASN A 280 5.65 -25.93 4.54
CA ASN A 280 4.28 -26.45 4.67
C ASN A 280 3.21 -25.34 4.68
N SER A 281 3.62 -24.07 4.66
CA SER A 281 2.70 -22.94 4.62
C SER A 281 2.02 -22.81 3.26
N PRO A 282 0.70 -22.55 3.21
CA PRO A 282 -0.02 -22.29 1.95
C PRO A 282 0.58 -21.16 1.12
N ILE A 283 1.25 -20.20 1.77
CA ILE A 283 1.86 -19.02 1.12
C ILE A 283 3.06 -19.40 0.25
N ILE A 284 3.84 -20.42 0.63
CA ILE A 284 5.01 -20.87 -0.15
C ILE A 284 4.60 -21.78 -1.31
N LYS A 285 3.54 -22.57 -1.16
CA LYS A 285 3.01 -23.40 -2.25
C LYS A 285 2.54 -22.58 -3.46
N ILE A 286 2.09 -21.36 -3.25
CA ILE A 286 1.66 -20.43 -4.32
C ILE A 286 2.85 -19.80 -5.08
N ARG A 287 4.06 -19.76 -4.47
CA ARG A 287 5.27 -19.20 -5.10
C ARG A 287 6.12 -20.21 -5.85
N ALA A 288 5.86 -21.49 -5.69
CA ALA A 288 6.59 -22.60 -6.31
C ALA A 288 5.83 -23.25 -7.49
N GLY A 289 4.62 -22.83 -7.79
CA GLY A 289 3.85 -23.16 -8.99
C GLY A 289 3.72 -21.97 -9.91
#